data_55838682863abd2c655e019d8b0f2435
#
_entry.id   55838682863abd2c655e019d8b0f2435
#
_cell.length_a   1.000
_cell.length_b   1.000
_cell.length_c   1.000
_cell.angle_alpha   90.00
_cell.angle_beta   90.00
_cell.angle_gamma   90.00
#
_symmetry.space_group_name_H-M   'P 1'
#
loop_
_entity.id
_entity.type
_entity.pdbx_description
1 polymer ?
#
loop_
_entity_poly.entity_id
_entity_poly.type
_entity_poly.pdbx_seq_one_letter_code
_entity_poly.pdbx_strand_id
1 'polypeptide(L)'
;MNQKPEIAIIEPNTLTALGLKSILEKIIPMAVIRTFHNFGELVDDTPDMYAHYFIAAQIYVEHNTFFLPRKKKTIVLAGESQPFQLSAVRTLNIYQPEESLVKDILKLHQHAHHDGYPVEVAPPVPTVEHELSAREIEVLVLITKGLINKEIADKLNISLTTVITHRKNI
;
A
#
# COMPACT_ATOMS: atom_id res chain seq x y z
N MET A 1 -17.35 22.43 13.72
CA MET A 1 -17.17 21.12 14.38
C MET A 1 -15.93 20.49 13.79
N ASN A 2 -14.85 20.36 14.56
CA ASN A 2 -13.64 19.66 14.08
C ASN A 2 -13.95 18.16 14.04
N GLN A 3 -14.22 17.63 12.85
CA GLN A 3 -14.42 16.22 12.65
C GLN A 3 -13.09 15.49 12.93
N LYS A 4 -13.10 14.50 13.81
CA LYS A 4 -11.90 13.70 14.11
C LYS A 4 -11.46 12.99 12.83
N PRO A 5 -10.16 12.96 12.50
CA PRO A 5 -9.70 12.21 11.34
C PRO A 5 -9.99 10.72 11.51
N GLU A 6 -10.56 10.11 10.50
CA GLU A 6 -10.78 8.65 10.47
C GLU A 6 -9.68 7.99 9.66
N ILE A 7 -9.14 6.87 10.17
CA ILE A 7 -8.08 6.07 9.54
C ILE A 7 -8.61 4.65 9.34
N ALA A 8 -8.48 4.13 8.13
CA ALA A 8 -8.83 2.75 7.80
C ALA A 8 -7.59 1.86 7.83
N ILE A 9 -7.70 0.70 8.46
CA ILE A 9 -6.74 -0.40 8.36
C ILE A 9 -7.44 -1.54 7.61
N ILE A 10 -6.93 -1.93 6.46
CA ILE A 10 -7.47 -3.02 5.64
C ILE A 10 -6.45 -4.16 5.63
N GLU A 11 -6.60 -5.10 6.56
CA GLU A 11 -5.62 -6.15 6.83
C GLU A 11 -6.30 -7.46 7.24
N PRO A 12 -6.15 -8.54 6.45
CA PRO A 12 -6.73 -9.84 6.75
C PRO A 12 -6.16 -10.48 8.01
N ASN A 13 -4.89 -10.19 8.34
CA ASN A 13 -4.27 -10.72 9.56
C ASN A 13 -4.73 -9.93 10.78
N THR A 14 -5.52 -10.58 11.64
CA THR A 14 -6.10 -9.96 12.83
C THR A 14 -5.05 -9.42 13.79
N LEU A 15 -3.93 -10.14 14.00
CA LEU A 15 -2.88 -9.69 14.92
C LEU A 15 -2.16 -8.44 14.39
N THR A 16 -1.88 -8.39 13.09
CA THR A 16 -1.30 -7.21 12.43
C THR A 16 -2.26 -6.02 12.54
N ALA A 17 -3.54 -6.23 12.25
CA ALA A 17 -4.57 -5.19 12.34
C ALA A 17 -4.69 -4.63 13.77
N LEU A 18 -4.77 -5.50 14.79
CA LEU A 18 -4.86 -5.11 16.19
C LEU A 18 -3.60 -4.41 16.68
N GLY A 19 -2.42 -4.93 16.34
CA GLY A 19 -1.14 -4.32 16.70
C GLY A 19 -1.00 -2.92 16.12
N LEU A 20 -1.25 -2.76 14.83
CA LEU A 20 -1.19 -1.46 14.16
C LEU A 20 -2.23 -0.48 14.72
N LYS A 21 -3.46 -0.95 14.96
CA LYS A 21 -4.51 -0.13 15.61
C LYS A 21 -4.05 0.40 16.96
N SER A 22 -3.52 -0.48 17.83
CA SER A 22 -3.01 -0.09 19.17
C SER A 22 -1.89 0.95 19.09
N ILE A 23 -0.99 0.82 18.11
CA ILE A 23 0.10 1.77 17.90
C ILE A 23 -0.46 3.12 17.41
N LEU A 24 -1.35 3.12 16.43
CA LEU A 24 -1.95 4.33 15.88
C LEU A 24 -2.78 5.09 16.93
N GLU A 25 -3.55 4.41 17.76
CA GLU A 25 -4.33 5.02 18.85
C GLU A 25 -3.44 5.71 19.88
N LYS A 26 -2.24 5.17 20.16
CA LYS A 26 -1.24 5.80 21.05
C LYS A 26 -0.60 7.05 20.42
N ILE A 27 -0.30 6.99 19.11
CA ILE A 27 0.41 8.06 18.38
C ILE A 27 -0.54 9.20 18.01
N ILE A 28 -1.77 8.87 17.62
CA ILE A 28 -2.77 9.80 17.12
C ILE A 28 -4.08 9.66 17.94
N PRO A 29 -4.09 10.06 19.21
CA PRO A 29 -5.23 9.81 20.11
C PRO A 29 -6.53 10.54 19.68
N MET A 30 -6.42 11.50 18.78
CA MET A 30 -7.59 12.21 18.24
C MET A 30 -8.21 11.52 17.03
N ALA A 31 -7.55 10.50 16.44
CA ALA A 31 -8.07 9.78 15.29
C ALA A 31 -9.04 8.66 15.70
N VAL A 32 -9.99 8.37 14.84
CA VAL A 32 -10.83 7.16 14.93
C VAL A 32 -10.24 6.10 14.01
N ILE A 33 -9.83 4.96 14.57
CA ILE A 33 -9.21 3.88 13.80
C ILE A 33 -10.23 2.77 13.56
N ARG A 34 -10.54 2.51 12.29
CA ARG A 34 -11.41 1.41 11.86
C ARG A 34 -10.60 0.31 11.19
N THR A 35 -10.96 -0.94 11.46
CA THR A 35 -10.30 -2.12 10.90
C THR A 35 -11.27 -2.89 10.02
N PHE A 36 -10.77 -3.34 8.86
CA PHE A 36 -11.49 -4.11 7.86
C PHE A 36 -10.66 -5.34 7.49
N HIS A 37 -11.26 -6.49 7.37
CA HIS A 37 -10.55 -7.72 6.99
C HIS A 37 -10.38 -7.87 5.48
N ASN A 38 -11.21 -7.19 4.70
CA ASN A 38 -11.19 -7.25 3.25
C ASN A 38 -11.67 -5.93 2.63
N PHE A 39 -11.48 -5.81 1.32
CA PHE A 39 -11.88 -4.61 0.58
C PHE A 39 -13.41 -4.42 0.54
N GLY A 40 -14.19 -5.51 0.52
CA GLY A 40 -15.66 -5.43 0.52
C GLY A 40 -16.18 -4.69 1.74
N GLU A 41 -15.69 -5.03 2.94
CA GLU A 41 -16.07 -4.35 4.19
C GLU A 41 -15.76 -2.85 4.17
N LEU A 42 -14.63 -2.44 3.55
CA LEU A 42 -14.31 -1.02 3.39
C LEU A 42 -15.32 -0.32 2.47
N VAL A 43 -15.71 -0.97 1.36
CA VAL A 43 -16.64 -0.38 0.37
C VAL A 43 -18.05 -0.26 0.95
N ASP A 44 -18.46 -1.22 1.79
CA ASP A 44 -19.77 -1.22 2.45
C ASP A 44 -19.88 -0.13 3.55
N ASP A 45 -18.76 0.43 3.99
CA ASP A 45 -18.74 1.57 4.92
C ASP A 45 -18.73 2.91 4.12
N THR A 46 -17.91 3.86 4.51
CA THR A 46 -17.77 5.18 3.89
C THR A 46 -16.37 5.36 3.31
N PRO A 47 -16.03 4.68 2.20
CA PRO A 47 -14.66 4.50 1.75
C PRO A 47 -13.92 5.80 1.41
N ASP A 48 -14.62 6.89 1.11
CA ASP A 48 -14.01 8.18 0.74
C ASP A 48 -13.73 9.12 1.94
N MET A 49 -14.27 8.80 3.11
CA MET A 49 -14.20 9.65 4.30
C MET A 49 -12.88 9.53 5.07
N TYR A 50 -12.09 8.49 4.79
CA TYR A 50 -10.85 8.25 5.51
C TYR A 50 -9.75 9.23 5.13
N ALA A 51 -9.05 9.74 6.16
CA ALA A 51 -7.87 10.58 5.99
C ALA A 51 -6.68 9.77 5.48
N HIS A 52 -6.54 8.52 5.96
CA HIS A 52 -5.50 7.57 5.54
C HIS A 52 -6.01 6.14 5.47
N TYR A 53 -5.39 5.35 4.58
CA TYR A 53 -5.60 3.91 4.42
C TYR A 53 -4.29 3.20 4.69
N PHE A 54 -4.25 2.33 5.68
CA PHE A 54 -3.18 1.35 5.89
C PHE A 54 -3.67 0.02 5.33
N ILE A 55 -3.02 -0.50 4.31
CA ILE A 55 -3.56 -1.61 3.52
C ILE A 55 -2.53 -2.70 3.30
N ALA A 56 -2.94 -3.96 3.47
CA ALA A 56 -2.13 -5.12 3.10
C ALA A 56 -1.73 -5.05 1.62
N ALA A 57 -0.47 -5.37 1.30
CA ALA A 57 0.06 -5.30 -0.06
C ALA A 57 -0.78 -6.09 -1.07
N GLN A 58 -1.26 -7.28 -0.68
CA GLN A 58 -2.11 -8.10 -1.53
C GLN A 58 -3.41 -7.38 -1.92
N ILE A 59 -4.11 -6.78 -0.94
CA ILE A 59 -5.37 -6.06 -1.20
C ILE A 59 -5.11 -4.82 -2.06
N TYR A 60 -3.99 -4.11 -1.84
CA TYR A 60 -3.61 -2.99 -2.68
C TYR A 60 -3.44 -3.41 -4.15
N VAL A 61 -2.74 -4.51 -4.40
CA VAL A 61 -2.52 -5.02 -5.77
C VAL A 61 -3.83 -5.44 -6.43
N GLU A 62 -4.70 -6.13 -5.69
CA GLU A 62 -6.01 -6.60 -6.19
C GLU A 62 -6.98 -5.46 -6.51
N HIS A 63 -6.91 -4.35 -5.76
CA HIS A 63 -7.82 -3.20 -5.85
C HIS A 63 -7.11 -1.88 -6.17
N ASN A 64 -6.02 -1.94 -6.92
CA ASN A 64 -5.18 -0.79 -7.24
C ASN A 64 -5.94 0.35 -7.91
N THR A 65 -6.94 0.07 -8.73
CA THR A 65 -7.79 1.07 -9.39
C THR A 65 -8.51 1.99 -8.40
N PHE A 66 -8.86 1.47 -7.23
CA PHE A 66 -9.45 2.28 -6.15
C PHE A 66 -8.40 3.11 -5.42
N PHE A 67 -7.22 2.53 -5.11
CA PHE A 67 -6.21 3.18 -4.28
C PHE A 67 -5.27 4.11 -5.07
N LEU A 68 -5.06 3.88 -6.35
CA LEU A 68 -4.15 4.69 -7.18
C LEU A 68 -4.53 6.18 -7.22
N PRO A 69 -5.82 6.58 -7.42
CA PRO A 69 -6.22 7.97 -7.31
C PRO A 69 -6.05 8.55 -5.90
N ARG A 70 -5.98 7.68 -4.87
CA ARG A 70 -5.86 8.00 -3.44
C ARG A 70 -4.45 7.77 -2.89
N LYS A 71 -3.44 7.66 -3.76
CA LYS A 71 -2.05 7.32 -3.40
C LYS A 71 -1.44 8.19 -2.30
N LYS A 72 -1.82 9.48 -2.24
CA LYS A 72 -1.36 10.40 -1.18
C LYS A 72 -1.85 10.02 0.21
N LYS A 73 -3.00 9.35 0.30
CA LYS A 73 -3.62 8.90 1.55
C LYS A 73 -3.34 7.42 1.84
N THR A 74 -2.78 6.68 0.90
CA THR A 74 -2.57 5.23 0.96
C THR A 74 -1.17 4.90 1.44
N ILE A 75 -1.08 3.99 2.41
CA ILE A 75 0.15 3.45 2.98
C ILE A 75 0.06 1.93 2.90
N VAL A 76 0.95 1.32 2.14
CA VAL A 76 0.95 -0.15 1.94
C VAL A 76 1.79 -0.80 3.02
N LEU A 77 1.21 -1.78 3.72
CA LEU A 77 1.91 -2.61 4.69
C LEU A 77 2.76 -3.64 3.94
N ALA A 78 4.06 -3.54 4.07
CA ALA A 78 5.02 -4.36 3.33
C ALA A 78 5.97 -5.11 4.28
N GLY A 79 6.53 -6.22 3.80
CA GLY A 79 7.62 -6.95 4.46
C GLY A 79 8.97 -6.61 3.84
N GLU A 80 10.07 -6.95 4.52
CA GLU A 80 11.44 -6.73 4.02
C GLU A 80 11.74 -7.43 2.69
N SER A 81 11.04 -8.51 2.40
CA SER A 81 11.30 -9.37 1.23
C SER A 81 10.38 -9.11 0.05
N GLN A 82 9.61 -8.03 0.06
CA GLN A 82 8.77 -7.72 -1.09
C GLN A 82 9.61 -6.93 -2.11
N PRO A 83 9.92 -7.52 -3.28
CA PRO A 83 10.69 -6.88 -4.34
C PRO A 83 9.95 -5.72 -5.03
N PHE A 84 8.78 -5.37 -4.51
CA PHE A 84 7.94 -4.31 -5.05
C PHE A 84 8.20 -3.02 -4.29
N GLN A 85 9.15 -2.24 -4.74
CA GLN A 85 9.07 -0.80 -4.54
C GLN A 85 7.86 -0.34 -5.35
N LEU A 86 6.73 -0.22 -4.68
CA LEU A 86 5.54 0.46 -5.20
C LEU A 86 5.89 1.94 -5.25
N SER A 87 6.68 2.36 -6.25
CA SER A 87 7.28 3.69 -6.37
C SER A 87 6.26 4.83 -6.39
N ALA A 88 4.99 4.50 -6.59
CA ALA A 88 3.89 5.47 -6.58
C ALA A 88 3.19 5.64 -5.23
N VAL A 89 3.45 4.78 -4.22
CA VAL A 89 2.71 4.73 -2.96
C VAL A 89 3.65 4.59 -1.77
N ARG A 90 3.30 5.21 -0.65
CA ARG A 90 4.07 5.09 0.59
C ARG A 90 3.96 3.67 1.13
N THR A 91 5.08 3.12 1.60
CA THR A 91 5.15 1.79 2.21
C THR A 91 5.55 1.90 3.67
N LEU A 92 5.04 1.00 4.50
CA LEU A 92 5.40 0.84 5.90
C LEU A 92 5.87 -0.60 6.12
N ASN A 93 7.14 -0.78 6.50
CA ASN A 93 7.66 -2.10 6.86
C ASN A 93 7.10 -2.52 8.21
N ILE A 94 6.30 -3.60 8.24
CA ILE A 94 5.69 -4.12 9.45
C ILE A 94 6.55 -5.18 10.17
N TYR A 95 7.68 -5.59 9.60
CA TYR A 95 8.61 -6.58 10.16
C TYR A 95 9.83 -5.94 10.84
N GLN A 96 9.67 -4.73 11.33
CA GLN A 96 10.70 -3.99 12.05
C GLN A 96 10.34 -3.83 13.54
N PRO A 97 11.32 -3.53 14.42
CA PRO A 97 11.06 -3.26 15.83
C PRO A 97 10.05 -2.11 16.03
N GLU A 98 9.28 -2.18 17.13
CA GLU A 98 8.22 -1.20 17.45
C GLU A 98 8.73 0.25 17.38
N GLU A 99 9.93 0.52 17.92
CA GLU A 99 10.51 1.87 17.92
C GLU A 99 10.71 2.44 16.50
N SER A 100 11.17 1.59 15.56
CA SER A 100 11.37 1.97 14.16
C SER A 100 10.03 2.18 13.46
N LEU A 101 9.06 1.28 13.72
CA LEU A 101 7.71 1.36 13.20
C LEU A 101 7.02 2.67 13.61
N VAL A 102 7.11 3.03 14.90
CA VAL A 102 6.58 4.28 15.45
C VAL A 102 7.23 5.51 14.79
N LYS A 103 8.56 5.51 14.63
CA LYS A 103 9.29 6.60 13.96
C LYS A 103 8.82 6.78 12.51
N ASP A 104 8.64 5.70 11.78
CA ASP A 104 8.21 5.76 10.38
C ASP A 104 6.76 6.22 10.25
N ILE A 105 5.86 5.77 11.12
CA ILE A 105 4.48 6.28 11.16
C ILE A 105 4.45 7.78 11.46
N LEU A 106 5.26 8.26 12.40
CA LEU A 106 5.35 9.69 12.72
C LEU A 106 5.86 10.51 11.52
N LYS A 107 6.86 10.03 10.79
CA LYS A 107 7.33 10.66 9.55
C LYS A 107 6.23 10.74 8.50
N LEU A 108 5.51 9.63 8.28
CA LEU A 108 4.38 9.59 7.33
C LEU A 108 3.28 10.59 7.70
N HIS A 109 3.01 10.76 8.99
CA HIS A 109 2.02 11.70 9.49
C HIS A 109 2.46 13.17 9.29
N GLN A 110 3.72 13.49 9.57
CA GLN A 110 4.27 14.84 9.40
C GLN A 110 4.24 15.29 7.94
N HIS A 111 4.58 14.41 6.99
CA HIS A 111 4.55 14.74 5.56
C HIS A 111 3.12 14.95 5.01
N ALA A 112 2.10 14.44 5.68
CA ALA A 112 0.71 14.65 5.29
C ALA A 112 0.21 16.08 5.61
N HIS A 113 0.84 16.80 6.53
CA HIS A 113 0.48 18.16 6.96
C HIS A 113 1.35 19.26 6.34
N HIS A 114 2.38 18.91 5.55
CA HIS A 114 3.32 19.88 4.95
C HIS A 114 3.17 20.00 3.42
N ASP A 115 1.97 20.24 2.93
CA ASP A 115 1.76 20.67 1.54
C ASP A 115 2.12 22.16 1.34
N GLY A 116 3.31 22.61 1.77
CA GLY A 116 3.60 24.04 1.66
C GLY A 116 5.05 24.52 1.59
N TYR A 117 6.06 23.71 1.82
CA TYR A 117 7.46 24.12 1.64
C TYR A 117 8.32 23.00 1.07
N PRO A 118 9.22 23.32 0.09
CA PRO A 118 10.19 22.36 -0.40
C PRO A 118 11.21 22.08 0.70
N VAL A 119 11.16 20.89 1.29
CA VAL A 119 12.29 20.38 2.08
C VAL A 119 13.37 19.99 1.09
N GLU A 120 14.54 20.62 1.19
CA GLU A 120 15.76 20.17 0.53
C GLU A 120 15.97 18.69 0.84
N VAL A 121 15.66 17.88 -0.14
CA VAL A 121 15.93 16.43 -0.11
C VAL A 121 17.43 16.30 -0.29
N ALA A 122 18.10 15.67 0.68
CA ALA A 122 19.46 15.17 0.47
C ALA A 122 19.49 14.40 -0.86
N PRO A 123 20.59 14.51 -1.65
CA PRO A 123 20.63 13.98 -2.99
C PRO A 123 20.25 12.49 -2.96
N PRO A 124 19.34 12.06 -3.81
CA PRO A 124 18.93 10.66 -3.85
C PRO A 124 20.15 9.82 -4.26
N VAL A 125 20.47 8.82 -3.46
CA VAL A 125 21.24 7.69 -3.97
C VAL A 125 20.49 7.21 -5.22
N PRO A 126 21.15 7.01 -6.37
CA PRO A 126 20.47 6.61 -7.58
C PRO A 126 19.96 5.19 -7.42
N THR A 127 18.76 5.06 -6.86
CA THR A 127 17.95 3.87 -6.99
C THR A 127 17.35 3.94 -8.37
N VAL A 128 17.68 2.98 -9.21
CA VAL A 128 17.03 2.79 -10.51
C VAL A 128 15.55 2.49 -10.20
N GLU A 129 14.71 3.51 -10.29
CA GLU A 129 13.26 3.37 -10.13
C GLU A 129 12.71 2.64 -11.35
N HIS A 130 12.58 1.33 -11.25
CA HIS A 130 11.76 0.58 -12.19
C HIS A 130 10.30 0.70 -11.75
N GLU A 131 9.62 1.73 -12.24
CA GLU A 131 8.17 1.78 -12.14
C GLU A 131 7.57 0.63 -12.96
N LEU A 132 6.79 -0.23 -12.30
CA LEU A 132 6.07 -1.29 -13.00
C LEU A 132 5.07 -0.66 -13.97
N SER A 133 5.14 -1.03 -15.24
CA SER A 133 4.15 -0.65 -16.24
C SER A 133 2.76 -1.22 -15.89
N ALA A 134 1.71 -0.64 -16.42
CA ALA A 134 0.34 -1.14 -16.25
C ALA A 134 0.23 -2.63 -16.61
N ARG A 135 0.98 -3.07 -17.63
CA ARG A 135 1.00 -4.47 -18.08
C ARG A 135 1.73 -5.40 -17.12
N GLU A 136 2.79 -4.94 -16.49
CA GLU A 136 3.51 -5.70 -15.46
C GLU A 136 2.64 -5.83 -14.20
N ILE A 137 1.88 -4.82 -13.84
CA ILE A 137 0.89 -4.88 -12.74
C ILE A 137 -0.19 -5.94 -13.03
N GLU A 138 -0.76 -5.97 -14.25
CA GLU A 138 -1.75 -6.96 -14.65
C GLU A 138 -1.19 -8.39 -14.56
N VAL A 139 0.03 -8.61 -15.04
CA VAL A 139 0.72 -9.91 -14.96
C VAL A 139 0.95 -10.28 -13.50
N LEU A 140 1.40 -9.34 -12.66
CA LEU A 140 1.63 -9.55 -11.24
C LEU A 140 0.36 -9.98 -10.50
N VAL A 141 -0.76 -9.29 -10.74
CA VAL A 141 -2.07 -9.65 -10.16
C VAL A 141 -2.47 -11.09 -10.49
N LEU A 142 -2.21 -11.53 -11.72
CA LEU A 142 -2.54 -12.90 -12.12
C LEU A 142 -1.59 -13.94 -11.52
N ILE A 143 -0.32 -13.59 -11.31
CA ILE A 143 0.64 -14.42 -10.58
C ILE A 143 0.20 -14.62 -9.13
N THR A 144 -0.21 -13.57 -8.43
CA THR A 144 -0.68 -13.65 -7.04
C THR A 144 -1.95 -14.49 -6.87
N LYS A 145 -2.75 -14.59 -7.94
CA LYS A 145 -3.92 -15.49 -8.03
C LYS A 145 -3.54 -16.95 -8.35
N GLY A 146 -2.25 -17.27 -8.47
CA GLY A 146 -1.76 -18.61 -8.71
C GLY A 146 -1.79 -19.07 -10.17
N LEU A 147 -2.05 -18.18 -11.14
CA LEU A 147 -2.10 -18.56 -12.55
C LEU A 147 -0.69 -18.86 -13.08
N ILE A 148 -0.60 -19.90 -13.92
CA ILE A 148 0.63 -20.21 -14.65
C ILE A 148 0.78 -19.33 -15.90
N ASN A 149 2.00 -19.23 -16.45
CA ASN A 149 2.30 -18.32 -17.56
C ASN A 149 1.39 -18.50 -18.78
N LYS A 150 0.97 -19.73 -19.08
CA LYS A 150 0.06 -20.03 -20.20
C LYS A 150 -1.33 -19.44 -19.96
N GLU A 151 -1.87 -19.60 -18.76
CA GLU A 151 -3.17 -19.06 -18.38
C GLU A 151 -3.17 -17.51 -18.36
N ILE A 152 -2.03 -16.92 -17.93
CA ILE A 152 -1.83 -15.47 -17.97
C ILE A 152 -1.81 -14.97 -19.42
N ALA A 153 -1.10 -15.67 -20.30
CA ALA A 153 -1.02 -15.35 -21.72
C ALA A 153 -2.42 -15.37 -22.37
N ASP A 154 -3.18 -16.43 -22.12
CA ASP A 154 -4.55 -16.57 -22.64
C ASP A 154 -5.47 -15.49 -22.10
N LYS A 155 -5.40 -15.19 -20.78
CA LYS A 155 -6.28 -14.21 -20.11
C LYS A 155 -6.00 -12.77 -20.53
N LEU A 156 -4.73 -12.44 -20.77
CA LEU A 156 -4.31 -11.10 -21.21
C LEU A 156 -4.25 -10.95 -22.73
N ASN A 157 -4.53 -12.04 -23.46
CA ASN A 157 -4.46 -12.10 -24.92
C ASN A 157 -3.10 -11.64 -25.47
N ILE A 158 -2.02 -12.15 -24.88
CA ILE A 158 -0.62 -11.90 -25.27
C ILE A 158 0.15 -13.20 -25.43
N SER A 159 1.35 -13.13 -26.02
CA SER A 159 2.18 -14.31 -26.19
C SER A 159 2.78 -14.80 -24.86
N LEU A 160 3.06 -16.11 -24.77
CA LEU A 160 3.75 -16.71 -23.63
C LEU A 160 5.12 -16.04 -23.38
N THR A 161 5.84 -15.72 -24.46
CA THR A 161 7.11 -15.01 -24.41
C THR A 161 6.96 -13.62 -23.82
N THR A 162 5.90 -12.92 -24.13
CA THR A 162 5.58 -11.59 -23.56
C THR A 162 5.33 -11.68 -22.06
N VAL A 163 4.59 -12.70 -21.59
CA VAL A 163 4.40 -12.94 -20.15
C VAL A 163 5.73 -13.20 -19.45
N ILE A 164 6.60 -14.02 -20.03
CA ILE A 164 7.93 -14.33 -19.48
C ILE A 164 8.78 -13.05 -19.38
N THR A 165 8.71 -12.19 -20.39
CA THR A 165 9.43 -10.90 -20.38
C THR A 165 8.92 -9.99 -19.26
N HIS A 166 7.61 -9.82 -19.13
CA HIS A 166 7.03 -9.04 -18.04
C HIS A 166 7.41 -9.60 -16.65
N ARG A 167 7.41 -10.93 -16.49
CA ARG A 167 7.85 -11.56 -15.22
C ARG A 167 9.32 -11.36 -14.88
N LYS A 168 10.17 -11.14 -15.87
CA LYS A 168 11.60 -10.81 -15.62
C LYS A 168 11.81 -9.37 -15.22
N ASN A 169 10.88 -8.49 -15.61
CA ASN A 169 10.94 -7.06 -15.32
C ASN A 169 10.22 -6.71 -14.00
N ILE A 170 9.44 -7.64 -13.45
CA ILE A 170 8.81 -7.59 -12.13
C ILE A 170 9.79 -8.11 -11.07
#